data_f1348a4bbfdca10d701f3771950f76da
#
_entry.id   f1348a4bbfdca10d701f3771950f76da
#
_cell.length_a   1.000
_cell.length_b   1.000
_cell.length_c   1.000
_cell.angle_alpha   90.00
_cell.angle_beta   90.00
_cell.angle_gamma   90.00
#
_symmetry.space_group_name_H-M   'P 1'
#
loop_
_entity.id
_entity.type
_entity.pdbx_description
1 polymer ?
#
loop_
_entity_poly.entity_id
_entity_poly.type
_entity_poly.pdbx_seq_one_letter_code
_entity_poly.pdbx_strand_id
1 'polypeptide(L)'
;MDERARQLLLDFIQEKLNGKLDNIRTFDIKTLRGDDKFGCPGRYFDCDDTEIMRAIYVALWEDALPELSMDTQGNAGRYRGDTMNSFHTMFGREIPERPGFYAGLEKYHPSDELRKRVREFGTKHCSTIGNFVVLPNRYVRDTTLNFYRGTNDWHDFFDRFLIQLKNVLCSSKDKDPLLTELVKANSFCFDEFRGKKGFQSLERLLYLEDYCNCEAAPETVFPMNYHWKDPAAPETYFRDAESFLGKAEQIICRRSEKMMHFLRSKLEDENAETV
;
A
#
# COMPACT_ATOMS: atom_id res chain seq x y z
N MET A 1 14.88 8.90 13.95
CA MET A 1 14.09 9.36 12.76
C MET A 1 14.79 10.53 12.09
N ASP A 2 14.82 10.56 10.75
CA ASP A 2 15.31 11.71 9.98
C ASP A 2 14.65 13.02 10.47
N GLU A 3 15.45 14.06 10.76
CA GLU A 3 14.97 15.32 11.37
C GLU A 3 13.98 16.07 10.45
N ARG A 4 14.20 16.03 9.13
CA ARG A 4 13.29 16.62 8.14
C ARG A 4 11.94 15.90 8.15
N ALA A 5 11.97 14.56 8.20
CA ALA A 5 10.75 13.75 8.28
C ALA A 5 9.98 14.03 9.57
N ARG A 6 10.70 14.13 10.69
CA ARG A 6 10.13 14.44 12.00
C ARG A 6 9.43 15.80 12.01
N GLN A 7 10.12 16.85 11.56
CA GLN A 7 9.57 18.19 11.53
C GLN A 7 8.33 18.26 10.63
N LEU A 8 8.37 17.62 9.47
CA LEU A 8 7.25 17.58 8.54
C LEU A 8 6.02 16.87 9.15
N LEU A 9 6.24 15.77 9.90
CA LEU A 9 5.17 15.06 10.61
C LEU A 9 4.56 15.92 11.72
N LEU A 10 5.36 16.62 12.52
CA LEU A 10 4.87 17.51 13.58
C LEU A 10 4.04 18.66 13.01
N ASP A 11 4.53 19.30 11.96
CA ASP A 11 3.81 20.35 11.25
C ASP A 11 2.48 19.82 10.68
N PHE A 12 2.51 18.64 10.06
CA PHE A 12 1.32 18.00 9.51
C PHE A 12 0.26 17.71 10.58
N ILE A 13 0.69 17.17 11.72
CA ILE A 13 -0.21 16.91 12.86
C ILE A 13 -0.87 18.21 13.30
N GLN A 14 -0.10 19.29 13.42
CA GLN A 14 -0.60 20.57 13.87
C GLN A 14 -1.55 21.22 12.85
N GLU A 15 -1.17 21.25 11.57
CA GLU A 15 -1.87 22.04 10.55
C GLU A 15 -3.03 21.29 9.88
N LYS A 16 -2.90 19.97 9.69
CA LYS A 16 -3.88 19.16 8.96
C LYS A 16 -4.70 18.23 9.84
N LEU A 17 -4.14 17.78 10.97
CA LEU A 17 -4.80 16.84 11.86
C LEU A 17 -5.38 17.49 13.13
N ASN A 18 -5.43 18.85 13.20
CA ASN A 18 -5.92 19.59 14.35
C ASN A 18 -5.20 19.24 15.66
N GLY A 19 -3.89 19.03 15.60
CA GLY A 19 -3.06 18.66 16.74
C GLY A 19 -3.27 17.23 17.25
N LYS A 20 -4.01 16.38 16.53
CA LYS A 20 -4.34 15.01 16.96
C LYS A 20 -3.82 13.98 15.97
N LEU A 21 -2.75 13.28 16.32
CA LEU A 21 -2.18 12.22 15.49
C LEU A 21 -3.20 11.13 15.13
N ASP A 22 -4.18 10.84 15.99
CA ASP A 22 -5.23 9.85 15.73
C ASP A 22 -5.99 10.09 14.41
N ASN A 23 -6.11 11.36 14.01
CA ASN A 23 -6.81 11.73 12.79
C ASN A 23 -6.08 11.25 11.52
N ILE A 24 -4.79 10.87 11.59
CA ILE A 24 -4.01 10.36 10.47
C ILE A 24 -4.60 9.06 9.90
N ARG A 25 -5.27 8.26 10.72
CA ARG A 25 -5.87 6.99 10.31
C ARG A 25 -6.93 7.13 9.21
N THR A 26 -7.63 8.24 9.20
CA THR A 26 -8.75 8.52 8.29
C THR A 26 -8.50 9.72 7.38
N PHE A 27 -7.33 10.34 7.49
CA PHE A 27 -6.98 11.48 6.64
C PHE A 27 -6.82 11.03 5.18
N ASP A 28 -7.51 11.69 4.27
CA ASP A 28 -7.40 11.44 2.84
C ASP A 28 -6.22 12.23 2.25
N ILE A 29 -5.12 11.53 2.01
CA ILE A 29 -3.87 12.11 1.46
C ILE A 29 -4.11 12.80 0.10
N LYS A 30 -5.11 12.40 -0.67
CA LYS A 30 -5.45 13.05 -1.96
C LYS A 30 -5.90 14.49 -1.80
N THR A 31 -6.30 14.92 -0.61
CA THR A 31 -6.68 16.31 -0.37
C THR A 31 -5.51 17.28 -0.40
N LEU A 32 -4.28 16.76 -0.30
CA LEU A 32 -3.04 17.53 -0.38
C LEU A 32 -2.71 17.83 -1.84
N ARG A 33 -2.81 19.08 -2.25
CA ARG A 33 -2.52 19.51 -3.63
C ARG A 33 -1.05 19.89 -3.80
N GLY A 34 -0.58 19.99 -5.05
CA GLY A 34 0.82 20.21 -5.38
C GLY A 34 1.46 21.52 -4.88
N ASP A 35 0.66 22.51 -4.46
CA ASP A 35 1.10 23.74 -3.82
C ASP A 35 1.14 23.64 -2.28
N ASP A 36 0.65 22.55 -1.71
CA ASP A 36 0.74 22.26 -0.29
C ASP A 36 2.14 21.77 0.07
N LYS A 37 2.74 22.27 1.14
CA LYS A 37 4.07 21.82 1.59
C LYS A 37 4.14 20.33 1.92
N PHE A 38 3.00 19.71 2.18
CA PHE A 38 2.85 18.27 2.44
C PHE A 38 2.55 17.48 1.17
N GLY A 39 2.28 18.16 0.06
CA GLY A 39 1.85 17.58 -1.20
C GLY A 39 3.01 17.01 -2.01
N CYS A 40 2.71 16.69 -3.27
CA CYS A 40 3.70 16.17 -4.21
C CYS A 40 4.46 17.32 -4.89
N PRO A 41 5.80 17.34 -4.89
CA PRO A 41 6.56 18.34 -5.59
C PRO A 41 6.40 18.19 -7.12
N GLY A 42 5.89 19.22 -7.79
CA GLY A 42 5.77 19.25 -9.24
C GLY A 42 4.35 19.20 -9.78
N ARG A 43 4.21 18.97 -11.10
CA ARG A 43 2.92 19.01 -11.81
C ARG A 43 2.15 17.70 -11.75
N TYR A 44 2.78 16.61 -11.37
CA TYR A 44 2.17 15.29 -11.32
C TYR A 44 1.75 15.01 -9.88
N PHE A 45 0.43 14.95 -9.66
CA PHE A 45 -0.08 14.58 -8.37
C PHE A 45 -0.17 13.04 -8.26
N ASP A 46 0.68 12.50 -7.40
CA ASP A 46 0.61 11.12 -6.98
C ASP A 46 0.55 11.09 -5.44
N CYS A 47 -0.55 10.61 -4.88
CA CYS A 47 -0.73 10.62 -3.42
C CYS A 47 0.31 9.75 -2.71
N ASP A 48 0.87 8.75 -3.40
CA ASP A 48 1.87 7.83 -2.85
C ASP A 48 3.24 8.51 -2.68
N ASP A 49 3.50 9.57 -3.44
CA ASP A 49 4.76 10.30 -3.53
C ASP A 49 4.71 11.69 -2.86
N THR A 50 3.66 11.97 -2.08
CA THR A 50 3.58 13.24 -1.34
C THR A 50 4.70 13.35 -0.32
N GLU A 51 5.15 14.58 0.00
CA GLU A 51 6.20 14.81 1.00
C GLU A 51 5.84 14.20 2.35
N ILE A 52 4.57 14.30 2.74
CA ILE A 52 4.12 13.70 4.00
C ILE A 52 4.16 12.16 3.96
N MET A 53 3.79 11.52 2.84
CA MET A 53 3.90 10.07 2.75
C MET A 53 5.35 9.60 2.78
N ARG A 54 6.27 10.33 2.16
CA ARG A 54 7.71 10.06 2.26
C ARG A 54 8.20 10.14 3.72
N ALA A 55 7.77 11.18 4.45
CA ALA A 55 8.09 11.31 5.87
C ALA A 55 7.50 10.17 6.72
N ILE A 56 6.27 9.77 6.45
CA ILE A 56 5.63 8.62 7.10
C ILE A 56 6.41 7.33 6.81
N TYR A 57 6.82 7.07 5.57
CA TYR A 57 7.61 5.88 5.24
C TYR A 57 8.97 5.85 5.95
N VAL A 58 9.65 6.99 6.02
CA VAL A 58 10.90 7.12 6.78
C VAL A 58 10.65 6.82 8.24
N ALA A 59 9.69 7.49 8.86
CA ALA A 59 9.38 7.30 10.27
C ALA A 59 9.03 5.85 10.63
N LEU A 60 8.32 5.14 9.73
CA LEU A 60 7.91 3.77 9.97
C LEU A 60 9.03 2.75 9.73
N TRP A 61 9.90 2.98 8.75
CA TRP A 61 10.69 1.87 8.20
C TRP A 61 12.18 2.17 7.96
N GLU A 62 12.71 3.38 8.25
CA GLU A 62 14.13 3.70 8.03
C GLU A 62 15.09 2.77 8.80
N ASP A 63 14.72 2.35 10.01
CA ASP A 63 15.55 1.47 10.85
C ASP A 63 15.68 0.04 10.27
N ALA A 64 14.76 -0.34 9.39
CA ALA A 64 14.67 -1.72 8.90
C ALA A 64 14.82 -1.83 7.36
N LEU A 65 14.61 -0.75 6.61
CA LEU A 65 14.80 -0.72 5.16
C LEU A 65 16.09 0.02 4.82
N PRO A 66 17.12 -0.69 4.32
CA PRO A 66 18.41 -0.07 4.04
C PRO A 66 18.32 1.12 3.10
N GLU A 67 18.93 2.24 3.48
CA GLU A 67 19.00 3.47 2.66
C GLU A 67 17.64 4.13 2.39
N LEU A 68 16.59 3.80 3.13
CA LEU A 68 15.34 4.53 3.07
C LEU A 68 15.51 5.90 3.75
N SER A 69 15.30 6.97 3.02
CA SER A 69 15.38 8.35 3.49
C SER A 69 14.41 9.24 2.71
N MET A 70 14.24 10.48 3.10
CA MET A 70 13.43 11.45 2.35
C MET A 70 13.90 11.62 0.91
N ASP A 71 15.21 11.53 0.66
CA ASP A 71 15.83 11.79 -0.65
C ASP A 71 15.91 10.54 -1.55
N THR A 72 15.75 9.34 -0.99
CA THR A 72 15.86 8.07 -1.74
C THR A 72 14.53 7.54 -2.26
N GLN A 73 13.48 8.34 -2.20
CA GLN A 73 12.13 7.94 -2.59
C GLN A 73 11.67 8.63 -3.88
N GLY A 74 10.62 8.08 -4.47
CA GLY A 74 9.99 8.60 -5.68
C GLY A 74 10.39 7.87 -6.96
N ASN A 75 9.99 8.40 -8.12
CA ASN A 75 10.14 7.74 -9.42
C ASN A 75 11.59 7.38 -9.77
N ALA A 76 12.54 8.24 -9.44
CA ALA A 76 13.97 8.02 -9.68
C ALA A 76 14.70 7.47 -8.44
N GLY A 77 13.99 7.26 -7.34
CA GLY A 77 14.56 6.82 -6.08
C GLY A 77 14.75 5.32 -5.97
N ARG A 78 15.35 4.88 -4.86
CA ARG A 78 15.50 3.45 -4.52
C ARG A 78 14.22 2.83 -4.03
N TYR A 79 13.31 3.63 -3.50
CA TYR A 79 12.02 3.24 -2.97
C TYR A 79 10.92 4.09 -3.58
N ARG A 80 9.76 3.47 -3.73
CA ARG A 80 8.55 4.16 -4.16
C ARG A 80 7.36 3.65 -3.38
N GLY A 81 6.49 4.58 -2.96
CA GLY A 81 5.18 4.27 -2.42
C GLY A 81 4.23 3.73 -3.47
N ASP A 82 3.22 3.02 -3.03
CA ASP A 82 2.07 2.60 -3.85
C ASP A 82 0.89 2.21 -2.94
N THR A 83 -0.32 2.28 -3.47
CA THR A 83 -1.50 1.76 -2.78
C THR A 83 -1.55 0.24 -2.86
N MET A 84 -1.98 -0.41 -1.80
CA MET A 84 -2.17 -1.87 -1.80
C MET A 84 -3.40 -2.29 -2.60
N ASN A 85 -4.52 -1.59 -2.41
CA ASN A 85 -5.79 -1.88 -3.06
C ASN A 85 -6.39 -0.58 -3.57
N SER A 86 -6.34 -0.34 -4.86
CA SER A 86 -6.85 0.90 -5.46
C SER A 86 -8.23 0.76 -6.07
N PHE A 87 -8.59 -0.44 -6.49
CA PHE A 87 -9.79 -0.76 -7.27
C PHE A 87 -9.97 0.06 -8.56
N HIS A 88 -8.93 0.76 -8.99
CA HIS A 88 -8.96 1.56 -10.22
C HIS A 88 -9.10 0.68 -11.46
N THR A 89 -8.53 -0.52 -11.45
CA THR A 89 -8.59 -1.45 -12.57
C THR A 89 -10.01 -1.97 -12.79
N MET A 90 -10.73 -2.20 -11.71
CA MET A 90 -12.05 -2.83 -11.78
C MET A 90 -13.20 -1.83 -11.77
N PHE A 91 -13.05 -0.74 -11.05
CA PHE A 91 -14.12 0.20 -10.76
C PHE A 91 -13.76 1.65 -11.15
N GLY A 92 -12.82 1.84 -12.06
CA GLY A 92 -12.25 3.17 -12.36
C GLY A 92 -13.27 4.24 -12.71
N ARG A 93 -14.44 3.88 -13.28
CA ARG A 93 -15.52 4.83 -13.53
C ARG A 93 -16.26 5.28 -12.29
N GLU A 94 -16.28 4.46 -11.25
CA GLU A 94 -16.93 4.77 -9.98
C GLU A 94 -16.01 5.59 -9.06
N ILE A 95 -14.72 5.67 -9.39
CA ILE A 95 -13.76 6.51 -8.68
C ILE A 95 -13.61 7.81 -9.45
N PRO A 96 -14.14 8.96 -8.93
CA PRO A 96 -14.33 10.20 -9.68
C PRO A 96 -13.09 10.77 -10.39
N GLU A 97 -11.91 10.38 -9.97
CA GLU A 97 -10.64 10.99 -10.41
C GLU A 97 -10.03 10.32 -11.65
N ARG A 98 -10.55 9.17 -12.09
CA ARG A 98 -10.09 8.48 -13.30
C ARG A 98 -11.26 7.99 -14.17
N PRO A 99 -12.15 8.90 -14.61
CA PRO A 99 -13.24 8.53 -15.49
C PRO A 99 -12.66 8.02 -16.81
N GLY A 100 -12.94 6.80 -17.16
CA GLY A 100 -12.59 6.24 -18.46
C GLY A 100 -11.45 5.23 -18.48
N PHE A 101 -10.80 4.96 -17.36
CA PHE A 101 -9.71 4.00 -17.37
C PHE A 101 -10.17 2.54 -17.54
N TYR A 102 -11.41 2.17 -17.14
CA TYR A 102 -11.89 0.79 -17.25
C TYR A 102 -13.37 0.64 -17.58
N ALA A 103 -13.64 0.25 -18.82
CA ALA A 103 -14.96 -0.12 -19.32
C ALA A 103 -15.38 -1.57 -18.94
N GLY A 104 -14.50 -2.31 -18.24
CA GLY A 104 -14.67 -3.76 -18.06
C GLY A 104 -15.88 -4.18 -17.26
N LEU A 105 -16.27 -3.41 -16.24
CA LEU A 105 -17.37 -3.76 -15.35
C LEU A 105 -18.74 -3.29 -15.81
N GLU A 106 -18.82 -2.24 -16.60
CA GLU A 106 -20.13 -1.77 -17.08
C GLU A 106 -20.89 -2.83 -17.87
N LYS A 107 -20.17 -3.69 -18.58
CA LYS A 107 -20.80 -4.82 -19.30
C LYS A 107 -21.49 -5.82 -18.37
N TYR A 108 -21.16 -5.83 -17.07
CA TYR A 108 -21.77 -6.72 -16.07
C TYR A 108 -22.90 -6.06 -15.27
N HIS A 109 -23.20 -4.79 -15.53
CA HIS A 109 -24.29 -4.06 -14.88
C HIS A 109 -24.27 -4.19 -13.34
N PRO A 110 -23.20 -3.74 -12.66
CA PRO A 110 -23.12 -3.82 -11.20
C PRO A 110 -24.31 -3.07 -10.57
N SER A 111 -24.79 -3.58 -9.43
CA SER A 111 -25.86 -2.94 -8.70
C SER A 111 -25.48 -1.53 -8.23
N ASP A 112 -26.44 -0.64 -8.05
CA ASP A 112 -26.20 0.69 -7.50
C ASP A 112 -25.58 0.63 -6.09
N GLU A 113 -25.91 -0.41 -5.33
CA GLU A 113 -25.35 -0.69 -4.02
C GLU A 113 -23.84 -0.95 -4.11
N LEU A 114 -23.38 -1.84 -5.00
CA LEU A 114 -21.97 -2.11 -5.22
C LEU A 114 -21.23 -0.85 -5.70
N ARG A 115 -21.83 -0.09 -6.63
CA ARG A 115 -21.27 1.20 -7.09
C ARG A 115 -21.07 2.17 -5.92
N LYS A 116 -22.07 2.26 -5.04
CA LYS A 116 -22.00 3.08 -3.82
C LYS A 116 -20.89 2.62 -2.90
N ARG A 117 -20.79 1.32 -2.64
CA ARG A 117 -19.72 0.74 -1.81
C ARG A 117 -18.32 1.03 -2.36
N VAL A 118 -18.13 0.91 -3.68
CA VAL A 118 -16.83 1.23 -4.33
C VAL A 118 -16.49 2.72 -4.18
N ARG A 119 -17.46 3.61 -4.37
CA ARG A 119 -17.26 5.05 -4.15
C ARG A 119 -16.90 5.36 -2.69
N GLU A 120 -17.58 4.72 -1.75
CA GLU A 120 -17.27 4.85 -0.32
C GLU A 120 -15.86 4.38 0.00
N PHE A 121 -15.44 3.24 -0.56
CA PHE A 121 -14.07 2.78 -0.42
C PHE A 121 -13.07 3.80 -0.97
N GLY A 122 -13.30 4.29 -2.19
CA GLY A 122 -12.46 5.29 -2.84
C GLY A 122 -12.28 6.58 -2.04
N THR A 123 -13.34 7.02 -1.34
CA THR A 123 -13.30 8.24 -0.54
C THR A 123 -12.80 8.05 0.89
N LYS A 124 -12.99 6.88 1.49
CA LYS A 124 -12.70 6.66 2.91
C LYS A 124 -11.42 5.87 3.17
N HIS A 125 -10.99 5.03 2.24
CA HIS A 125 -9.93 4.04 2.49
C HIS A 125 -8.79 4.07 1.47
N CYS A 126 -9.07 4.40 0.22
CA CYS A 126 -8.09 4.28 -0.87
C CYS A 126 -6.81 5.07 -0.60
N SER A 127 -6.91 6.27 -0.05
CA SER A 127 -5.77 7.16 0.18
C SER A 127 -5.51 7.46 1.66
N THR A 128 -5.80 6.50 2.53
CA THR A 128 -5.40 6.55 3.94
C THR A 128 -4.08 5.81 4.16
N ILE A 129 -3.35 6.16 5.23
CA ILE A 129 -2.01 5.60 5.50
C ILE A 129 -1.99 4.07 5.50
N GLY A 130 -3.03 3.41 5.99
CA GLY A 130 -3.12 1.95 6.05
C GLY A 130 -3.18 1.25 4.70
N ASN A 131 -3.49 1.97 3.62
CA ASN A 131 -3.50 1.43 2.27
C ASN A 131 -2.20 1.66 1.49
N PHE A 132 -1.25 2.38 2.04
CA PHE A 132 0.02 2.63 1.39
C PHE A 132 1.09 1.64 1.82
N VAL A 133 1.97 1.28 0.90
CA VAL A 133 3.16 0.46 1.13
C VAL A 133 4.34 1.07 0.37
N VAL A 134 5.54 0.97 0.94
CA VAL A 134 6.77 1.33 0.24
C VAL A 134 7.44 0.07 -0.28
N LEU A 135 7.85 0.08 -1.54
CA LEU A 135 8.53 -1.03 -2.18
C LEU A 135 9.86 -0.54 -2.80
N PRO A 136 10.89 -1.40 -2.86
CA PRO A 136 12.11 -1.06 -3.56
C PRO A 136 11.85 -0.90 -5.06
N ASN A 137 12.55 0.04 -5.71
CA ASN A 137 12.17 0.59 -7.02
C ASN A 137 13.25 0.45 -8.10
N ARG A 138 14.18 -0.52 -7.98
CA ARG A 138 15.13 -0.77 -9.08
C ARG A 138 14.45 -1.39 -10.28
N TYR A 139 14.85 -0.92 -11.45
CA TYR A 139 14.33 -1.36 -12.74
C TYR A 139 14.97 -2.67 -13.20
N VAL A 140 14.17 -3.54 -13.80
CA VAL A 140 14.57 -4.71 -14.58
C VAL A 140 13.73 -4.72 -15.85
N ARG A 141 14.36 -4.73 -17.04
CA ARG A 141 13.64 -4.74 -18.34
C ARG A 141 12.54 -3.67 -18.41
N ASP A 142 12.89 -2.44 -18.05
CA ASP A 142 12.00 -1.27 -18.04
C ASP A 142 10.77 -1.39 -17.10
N THR A 143 10.79 -2.31 -16.14
CA THR A 143 9.75 -2.45 -15.12
C THR A 143 10.30 -2.38 -13.70
N THR A 144 9.46 -2.00 -12.75
CA THR A 144 9.70 -2.03 -11.30
C THR A 144 8.69 -2.96 -10.63
N LEU A 145 8.79 -3.16 -9.32
CA LEU A 145 7.79 -3.96 -8.58
C LEU A 145 6.39 -3.36 -8.68
N ASN A 146 6.27 -2.03 -8.64
CA ASN A 146 4.97 -1.38 -8.77
C ASN A 146 4.40 -1.54 -10.19
N PHE A 147 5.20 -1.35 -11.23
CA PHE A 147 4.76 -1.62 -12.61
C PHE A 147 4.42 -3.09 -12.84
N TYR A 148 5.19 -4.02 -12.26
CA TYR A 148 4.91 -5.44 -12.32
C TYR A 148 3.54 -5.78 -11.69
N ARG A 149 3.20 -5.17 -10.55
CA ARG A 149 1.87 -5.29 -9.95
C ARG A 149 0.79 -4.77 -10.91
N GLY A 150 1.00 -3.61 -11.54
CA GLY A 150 0.07 -3.00 -12.48
C GLY A 150 -0.20 -3.88 -13.69
N THR A 151 0.82 -4.44 -14.32
CA THR A 151 0.67 -5.32 -15.50
C THR A 151 -0.08 -6.62 -15.21
N ASN A 152 -0.12 -7.04 -13.95
CA ASN A 152 -0.83 -8.23 -13.50
C ASN A 152 -2.19 -7.94 -12.83
N ASP A 153 -2.71 -6.71 -12.95
CA ASP A 153 -3.91 -6.23 -12.27
C ASP A 153 -3.84 -6.29 -10.72
N TRP A 154 -2.64 -6.40 -10.14
CA TRP A 154 -2.45 -6.55 -8.70
C TRP A 154 -2.37 -5.23 -7.94
N HIS A 155 -2.58 -4.11 -8.59
CA HIS A 155 -2.86 -2.84 -7.90
C HIS A 155 -4.14 -2.92 -7.08
N ASP A 156 -5.08 -3.78 -7.51
CA ASP A 156 -6.33 -4.00 -6.77
C ASP A 156 -6.25 -5.22 -5.84
N PHE A 157 -5.23 -6.09 -6.00
CA PHE A 157 -5.13 -7.41 -5.37
C PHE A 157 -3.77 -7.63 -4.70
N PHE A 158 -3.53 -6.94 -3.62
CA PHE A 158 -2.25 -7.01 -2.92
C PHE A 158 -1.94 -8.40 -2.34
N ASP A 159 -2.95 -9.14 -1.94
CA ASP A 159 -2.83 -10.53 -1.50
C ASP A 159 -2.23 -11.44 -2.59
N ARG A 160 -2.57 -11.22 -3.84
CA ARG A 160 -1.97 -11.97 -4.98
C ARG A 160 -0.50 -11.64 -5.17
N PHE A 161 -0.16 -10.36 -5.06
CA PHE A 161 1.24 -9.96 -5.09
C PHE A 161 2.04 -10.57 -3.94
N LEU A 162 1.50 -10.59 -2.72
CA LEU A 162 2.15 -11.20 -1.56
C LEU A 162 2.39 -12.69 -1.73
N ILE A 163 1.44 -13.44 -2.29
CA ILE A 163 1.61 -14.87 -2.59
C ILE A 163 2.80 -15.08 -3.54
N GLN A 164 2.89 -14.30 -4.61
CA GLN A 164 3.99 -14.42 -5.56
C GLN A 164 5.34 -13.98 -4.97
N LEU A 165 5.35 -12.90 -4.21
CA LEU A 165 6.54 -12.45 -3.51
C LEU A 165 7.03 -13.51 -2.52
N LYS A 166 6.13 -14.13 -1.75
CA LYS A 166 6.45 -15.27 -0.88
C LYS A 166 7.04 -16.44 -1.65
N ASN A 167 6.45 -16.81 -2.79
CA ASN A 167 6.95 -17.90 -3.63
C ASN A 167 8.39 -17.65 -4.07
N VAL A 168 8.74 -16.41 -4.41
CA VAL A 168 10.10 -16.02 -4.77
C VAL A 168 11.03 -16.04 -3.56
N LEU A 169 10.64 -15.40 -2.46
CA LEU A 169 11.48 -15.29 -1.27
C LEU A 169 11.71 -16.63 -0.57
N CYS A 170 10.71 -17.51 -0.55
CA CYS A 170 10.80 -18.85 0.02
C CYS A 170 11.30 -19.93 -0.96
N SER A 171 11.76 -19.53 -2.15
CA SER A 171 12.30 -20.44 -3.17
C SER A 171 11.34 -21.57 -3.60
N SER A 172 10.03 -21.25 -3.71
CA SER A 172 9.02 -22.15 -4.24
C SER A 172 9.32 -22.55 -5.68
N LYS A 173 8.76 -23.69 -6.11
CA LYS A 173 8.81 -24.12 -7.52
C LYS A 173 7.94 -23.24 -8.43
N ASP A 174 6.87 -22.67 -7.89
CA ASP A 174 5.87 -21.86 -8.61
C ASP A 174 6.19 -20.35 -8.58
N LYS A 175 7.46 -20.00 -8.76
CA LYS A 175 7.91 -18.61 -8.74
C LYS A 175 7.87 -17.98 -10.14
N ASP A 176 7.36 -16.78 -10.22
CA ASP A 176 7.38 -15.98 -11.45
C ASP A 176 8.81 -15.57 -11.81
N PRO A 177 9.27 -15.79 -13.08
CA PRO A 177 10.63 -15.46 -13.49
C PRO A 177 10.95 -13.97 -13.42
N LEU A 178 10.04 -13.09 -13.87
CA LEU A 178 10.26 -11.64 -13.88
C LEU A 178 10.29 -11.09 -12.44
N LEU A 179 9.37 -11.53 -11.58
CA LEU A 179 9.40 -11.17 -10.16
C LEU A 179 10.68 -11.67 -9.48
N THR A 180 11.19 -12.83 -9.88
CA THR A 180 12.47 -13.35 -9.38
C THR A 180 13.63 -12.43 -9.74
N GLU A 181 13.68 -11.92 -10.97
CA GLU A 181 14.70 -10.96 -11.42
C GLU A 181 14.55 -9.62 -10.68
N LEU A 182 13.33 -9.13 -10.50
CA LEU A 182 13.04 -7.91 -9.74
C LEU A 182 13.48 -8.00 -8.28
N VAL A 183 13.16 -9.11 -7.60
CA VAL A 183 13.59 -9.37 -6.22
C VAL A 183 15.12 -9.45 -6.14
N LYS A 184 15.78 -10.09 -7.10
CA LYS A 184 17.26 -10.14 -7.18
C LYS A 184 17.88 -8.77 -7.40
N ALA A 185 17.33 -7.96 -8.29
CA ALA A 185 17.81 -6.58 -8.51
C ALA A 185 17.67 -5.71 -7.27
N ASN A 186 16.67 -6.00 -6.43
CA ASN A 186 16.39 -5.32 -5.18
C ASN A 186 16.90 -6.12 -3.94
N SER A 187 17.98 -6.88 -4.11
CA SER A 187 18.57 -7.71 -3.04
C SER A 187 18.98 -6.91 -1.80
N PHE A 188 19.38 -5.65 -1.97
CA PHE A 188 19.69 -4.74 -0.87
C PHE A 188 18.54 -4.60 0.15
N CYS A 189 17.30 -4.79 -0.29
CA CYS A 189 16.09 -4.78 0.55
C CYS A 189 15.66 -6.21 0.93
N PHE A 190 15.66 -7.15 -0.02
CA PHE A 190 15.01 -8.44 0.16
C PHE A 190 15.87 -9.56 0.73
N ASP A 191 17.20 -9.43 0.78
CA ASP A 191 18.05 -10.56 1.20
C ASP A 191 17.81 -10.98 2.65
N GLU A 192 17.48 -10.04 3.55
CA GLU A 192 17.13 -10.35 4.94
C GLU A 192 15.76 -11.03 5.09
N PHE A 193 14.91 -10.90 4.09
CA PHE A 193 13.54 -11.45 4.11
C PHE A 193 13.41 -12.80 3.40
N ARG A 194 14.52 -13.47 3.10
CA ARG A 194 14.52 -14.79 2.46
C ARG A 194 14.13 -15.91 3.42
N GLY A 195 13.44 -16.91 2.86
CA GLY A 195 12.91 -18.06 3.61
C GLY A 195 11.67 -17.70 4.45
N LYS A 196 11.08 -18.72 5.06
CA LYS A 196 9.81 -18.56 5.81
C LYS A 196 9.90 -17.51 6.92
N LYS A 197 10.95 -17.57 7.74
CA LYS A 197 11.15 -16.62 8.85
C LYS A 197 11.40 -15.20 8.35
N GLY A 198 12.17 -15.05 7.29
CA GLY A 198 12.42 -13.76 6.66
C GLY A 198 11.14 -13.17 6.09
N PHE A 199 10.33 -13.96 5.36
CA PHE A 199 9.05 -13.51 4.85
C PHE A 199 8.09 -13.06 5.96
N GLN A 200 8.00 -13.80 7.08
CA GLN A 200 7.23 -13.39 8.26
C GLN A 200 7.74 -12.07 8.86
N SER A 201 9.05 -11.85 8.86
CA SER A 201 9.62 -10.57 9.31
C SER A 201 9.21 -9.42 8.39
N LEU A 202 9.18 -9.64 7.07
CA LEU A 202 8.67 -8.66 6.10
C LEU A 202 7.18 -8.35 6.32
N GLU A 203 6.37 -9.38 6.56
CA GLU A 203 4.93 -9.19 6.84
C GLU A 203 4.70 -8.34 8.10
N ARG A 204 5.44 -8.61 9.17
CA ARG A 204 5.36 -7.80 10.40
C ARG A 204 5.85 -6.38 10.18
N LEU A 205 7.00 -6.24 9.52
CA LEU A 205 7.58 -4.93 9.21
C LEU A 205 6.62 -4.02 8.46
N LEU A 206 5.93 -4.57 7.47
CA LEU A 206 4.98 -3.83 6.65
C LEU A 206 3.54 -3.86 7.20
N TYR A 207 3.32 -4.41 8.40
CA TYR A 207 2.00 -4.56 9.03
C TYR A 207 1.00 -5.33 8.15
N LEU A 208 1.46 -6.43 7.54
CA LEU A 208 0.69 -7.24 6.59
C LEU A 208 0.19 -8.57 7.17
N GLU A 209 0.32 -8.77 8.48
CA GLU A 209 -0.03 -10.03 9.15
C GLU A 209 -1.51 -10.41 8.96
N ASP A 210 -2.38 -9.42 8.74
CA ASP A 210 -3.81 -9.67 8.49
C ASP A 210 -4.07 -10.34 7.12
N TYR A 211 -3.07 -10.41 6.23
CA TYR A 211 -3.11 -11.24 5.02
C TYR A 211 -2.71 -12.71 5.27
N CYS A 212 -2.30 -13.07 6.49
CA CYS A 212 -1.78 -14.38 6.84
C CYS A 212 -2.76 -15.15 7.72
N ASN A 213 -2.71 -16.47 7.65
CA ASN A 213 -3.39 -17.34 8.62
C ASN A 213 -2.51 -17.50 9.86
N CYS A 214 -2.47 -16.47 10.71
CA CYS A 214 -1.55 -16.35 11.83
C CYS A 214 -1.70 -17.45 12.89
N GLU A 215 -2.86 -18.11 12.98
CA GLU A 215 -3.10 -19.15 13.98
C GLU A 215 -2.57 -20.51 13.52
N ALA A 216 -2.85 -20.90 12.27
CA ALA A 216 -2.52 -22.23 11.77
C ALA A 216 -1.22 -22.28 10.95
N ALA A 217 -0.93 -21.25 10.18
CA ALA A 217 0.23 -21.17 9.30
C ALA A 217 0.60 -19.70 9.03
N PRO A 218 1.29 -19.05 9.96
CA PRO A 218 1.57 -17.61 9.89
C PRO A 218 2.38 -17.19 8.65
N GLU A 219 3.11 -18.10 8.04
CA GLU A 219 3.82 -17.86 6.79
C GLU A 219 2.96 -18.01 5.53
N THR A 220 1.67 -18.32 5.68
CA THR A 220 0.77 -18.57 4.55
C THR A 220 -0.12 -17.37 4.27
N VAL A 221 0.18 -16.67 3.19
CA VAL A 221 -0.72 -15.64 2.65
C VAL A 221 -1.96 -16.33 2.09
N PHE A 222 -3.14 -15.90 2.50
CA PHE A 222 -4.41 -16.39 1.97
C PHE A 222 -4.99 -15.39 0.95
N PRO A 223 -5.42 -15.85 -0.22
CA PRO A 223 -6.15 -15.00 -1.15
C PRO A 223 -7.54 -14.72 -0.59
N MET A 224 -7.99 -13.50 -0.68
CA MET A 224 -9.39 -13.19 -0.45
C MET A 224 -10.24 -13.86 -1.51
N ASN A 225 -11.41 -14.42 -1.13
CA ASN A 225 -12.29 -15.07 -2.10
C ASN A 225 -12.89 -14.02 -3.03
N TYR A 226 -12.56 -14.14 -4.30
CA TYR A 226 -13.15 -13.36 -5.38
C TYR A 226 -12.99 -14.09 -6.71
N HIS A 227 -14.05 -14.10 -7.49
CA HIS A 227 -14.12 -14.80 -8.79
C HIS A 227 -14.54 -13.86 -9.93
N TRP A 228 -14.35 -12.57 -9.77
CA TRP A 228 -14.81 -11.58 -10.75
C TRP A 228 -14.10 -11.59 -12.11
N LYS A 229 -13.10 -12.43 -12.29
CA LYS A 229 -12.53 -12.67 -13.61
C LYS A 229 -13.30 -13.74 -14.39
N ASP A 230 -14.27 -14.42 -13.78
CA ASP A 230 -15.13 -15.38 -14.45
C ASP A 230 -16.46 -14.72 -14.87
N PRO A 231 -16.62 -14.39 -16.18
CA PRO A 231 -17.84 -13.76 -16.68
C PRO A 231 -19.07 -14.66 -16.68
N ALA A 232 -18.93 -15.95 -16.35
CA ALA A 232 -20.02 -16.91 -16.42
C ALA A 232 -21.04 -16.81 -15.25
N ALA A 233 -20.72 -16.06 -14.18
CA ALA A 233 -21.59 -15.96 -13.01
C ALA A 233 -21.57 -14.54 -12.41
N PRO A 234 -22.25 -13.54 -13.03
CA PRO A 234 -22.25 -12.16 -12.58
C PRO A 234 -22.70 -11.95 -11.14
N GLU A 235 -23.69 -12.71 -10.68
CA GLU A 235 -24.22 -12.59 -9.31
C GLU A 235 -23.20 -13.03 -8.25
N THR A 236 -22.49 -14.12 -8.51
CA THR A 236 -21.40 -14.59 -7.63
C THR A 236 -20.26 -13.57 -7.61
N TYR A 237 -19.96 -13.02 -8.74
CA TYR A 237 -18.97 -11.98 -8.95
C TYR A 237 -19.21 -10.75 -8.07
N PHE A 238 -20.41 -10.18 -8.05
CA PHE A 238 -20.69 -8.97 -7.26
C PHE A 238 -20.69 -9.25 -5.77
N ARG A 239 -21.20 -10.41 -5.34
CA ARG A 239 -21.12 -10.84 -3.94
C ARG A 239 -19.67 -10.99 -3.48
N ASP A 240 -18.82 -11.55 -4.33
CA ASP A 240 -17.40 -11.73 -4.00
C ASP A 240 -16.67 -10.39 -3.98
N ALA A 241 -17.03 -9.44 -4.86
CA ALA A 241 -16.50 -8.08 -4.86
C ALA A 241 -16.85 -7.33 -3.56
N GLU A 242 -18.08 -7.42 -3.07
CA GLU A 242 -18.49 -6.83 -1.78
C GLU A 242 -17.72 -7.46 -0.61
N SER A 243 -17.59 -8.78 -0.61
CA SER A 243 -16.82 -9.49 0.41
C SER A 243 -15.34 -9.06 0.41
N PHE A 244 -14.76 -8.90 -0.76
CA PHE A 244 -13.38 -8.44 -0.91
C PHE A 244 -13.20 -7.01 -0.44
N LEU A 245 -14.08 -6.08 -0.85
CA LEU A 245 -14.06 -4.69 -0.38
C LEU A 245 -14.10 -4.62 1.15
N GLY A 246 -15.03 -5.36 1.77
CA GLY A 246 -15.16 -5.38 3.22
C GLY A 246 -13.91 -5.92 3.94
N LYS A 247 -13.25 -6.92 3.38
CA LYS A 247 -11.98 -7.44 3.94
C LYS A 247 -10.83 -6.44 3.75
N ALA A 248 -10.72 -5.83 2.57
CA ALA A 248 -9.71 -4.82 2.30
C ALA A 248 -9.86 -3.62 3.25
N GLU A 249 -11.08 -3.12 3.46
CA GLU A 249 -11.39 -2.07 4.44
C GLU A 249 -10.91 -2.44 5.85
N GLN A 250 -11.21 -3.65 6.32
CA GLN A 250 -10.78 -4.11 7.64
C GLN A 250 -9.26 -4.15 7.78
N ILE A 251 -8.56 -4.67 6.77
CA ILE A 251 -7.09 -4.73 6.76
C ILE A 251 -6.50 -3.33 6.78
N ILE A 252 -7.00 -2.42 5.95
CA ILE A 252 -6.54 -1.04 5.87
C ILE A 252 -6.75 -0.31 7.20
N CYS A 253 -7.93 -0.47 7.83
CA CYS A 253 -8.21 0.15 9.13
C CYS A 253 -7.27 -0.34 10.22
N ARG A 254 -7.09 -1.66 10.38
CA ARG A 254 -6.17 -2.24 11.38
C ARG A 254 -4.73 -1.83 11.13
N ARG A 255 -4.35 -1.79 9.88
CA ARG A 255 -3.01 -1.36 9.49
C ARG A 255 -2.79 0.12 9.80
N SER A 256 -3.77 0.98 9.53
CA SER A 256 -3.73 2.40 9.92
C SER A 256 -3.56 2.58 11.43
N GLU A 257 -4.22 1.75 12.23
CA GLU A 257 -4.08 1.79 13.70
C GLU A 257 -2.66 1.40 14.14
N LYS A 258 -2.12 0.29 13.62
CA LYS A 258 -0.76 -0.16 13.94
C LYS A 258 0.28 0.90 13.57
N MET A 259 0.18 1.46 12.35
CA MET A 259 1.08 2.52 11.87
C MET A 259 0.99 3.78 12.73
N MET A 260 -0.22 4.24 13.08
CA MET A 260 -0.43 5.40 13.94
C MET A 260 0.18 5.19 15.33
N HIS A 261 -0.02 4.00 15.93
CA HIS A 261 0.59 3.70 17.24
C HIS A 261 2.11 3.71 17.19
N PHE A 262 2.70 3.18 16.15
CA PHE A 262 4.16 3.21 15.96
C PHE A 262 4.67 4.64 15.76
N LEU A 263 4.02 5.44 14.93
CA LEU A 263 4.36 6.86 14.75
C LEU A 263 4.30 7.62 16.06
N ARG A 264 3.31 7.33 16.91
CA ARG A 264 3.21 7.95 18.24
C ARG A 264 4.40 7.62 19.09
N SER A 265 4.77 6.34 19.23
CA SER A 265 5.92 5.95 20.04
C SER A 265 7.22 6.60 19.54
N LYS A 266 7.44 6.62 18.23
CA LYS A 266 8.62 7.27 17.64
C LYS A 266 8.70 8.76 17.95
N LEU A 267 7.59 9.49 17.91
CA LEU A 267 7.55 10.91 18.22
C LEU A 267 7.70 11.20 19.72
N GLU A 268 7.24 10.30 20.59
CA GLU A 268 7.34 10.43 22.06
C GLU A 268 8.75 10.10 22.56
N ASP A 269 9.37 9.01 22.06
CA ASP A 269 10.71 8.56 22.47
C ASP A 269 11.78 9.62 22.19
N GLU A 270 11.72 10.28 21.04
CA GLU A 270 12.68 11.32 20.66
C GLU A 270 12.52 12.62 21.45
N ASN A 271 11.32 12.90 21.96
CA ASN A 271 11.14 14.04 22.88
C ASN A 271 11.76 13.78 24.26
N ALA A 272 11.90 12.50 24.67
CA ALA A 272 12.53 12.13 25.93
C ALA A 272 14.06 12.22 25.89
N GLU A 273 14.69 12.06 24.72
CA GLU A 273 16.13 12.16 24.53
C GLU A 273 16.62 13.63 24.41
N THR A 274 15.72 14.59 24.23
CA THR A 274 16.06 16.02 24.03
C THR A 274 15.95 16.85 25.31
N VAL A 275 15.56 16.24 26.42
CA VAL A 275 15.45 16.84 27.77
C VAL A 275 16.61 16.35 28.66
#